data_082697e53b755cc66d42d3a993f1e68f
#
_entry.id   082697e53b755cc66d42d3a993f1e68f
#
_cell.length_a   1.000
_cell.length_b   1.000
_cell.length_c   1.000
_cell.angle_alpha   90.00
_cell.angle_beta   90.00
_cell.angle_gamma   90.00
#
_symmetry.space_group_name_H-M   'P 1'
#
loop_
_entity.id
_entity.type
_entity.pdbx_description
1 polymer ?
#
loop_
_entity_poly.entity_id
_entity_poly.type
_entity_poly.pdbx_seq_one_letter_code
_entity_poly.pdbx_strand_id
1 'polypeptide(L)'
;MTIIRKKHPLIKIINHSFIDLPAPSNISSWWNFGSLLGLCLFIQILTGLFLAMHYTSDTSTAFSSVTHICRDVNYGWLIRYLHANGASMFFICLFLHVGRGVYYGSYNMIETWNMGIVLLFAVMATAFMGYVLPWGQMSFWGATVITNLLSAIPYIGTTLVEWIWGGFSVDKATLTRFFAFHFILPFIITALVLVHLLFLHETGSNNPTGLNSDADKIPFHPYYTIKDFLGVLVLLTALMILVLFFPDILGDPDNYTPANPLNTPPHIKPEWYFLFAYAILRSIPNKLGGVLALILSILILAAMPYLHTSKQRGLTFRPITQTMYWILVADLLILTWIGGQPVEYPFIIIGQIASIAYFAIIVIFMPIAG
;
A
#
# COMPACT_ATOMS: atom_id res chain seq x y z
N MET A 1 -0.49 28.24 37.98
CA MET A 1 0.25 27.00 37.60
C MET A 1 0.45 26.95 36.08
N THR A 2 1.68 26.93 35.63
CA THR A 2 1.95 26.87 34.17
C THR A 2 1.83 25.41 33.69
N ILE A 3 0.96 25.19 32.71
CA ILE A 3 0.67 23.85 32.17
C ILE A 3 1.95 23.25 31.58
N ILE A 4 2.48 22.18 32.20
CA ILE A 4 3.73 21.48 31.82
C ILE A 4 3.77 21.15 30.32
N ARG A 5 2.61 20.71 29.72
CA ARG A 5 2.53 20.36 28.31
C ARG A 5 2.87 21.50 27.33
N LYS A 6 2.79 22.77 27.79
CA LYS A 6 3.11 23.97 26.99
C LYS A 6 4.52 24.47 27.19
N LYS A 7 5.25 24.03 28.26
CA LYS A 7 6.58 24.53 28.62
C LYS A 7 7.70 23.53 28.43
N HIS A 8 7.46 22.24 28.72
CA HIS A 8 8.51 21.22 28.59
C HIS A 8 8.83 20.97 27.11
N PRO A 9 10.11 21.07 26.65
CA PRO A 9 10.46 21.02 25.22
C PRO A 9 9.91 19.83 24.49
N LEU A 10 10.07 18.60 25.00
CA LEU A 10 9.58 17.38 24.35
C LEU A 10 8.06 17.27 24.39
N ILE A 11 7.44 17.57 25.54
CA ILE A 11 5.97 17.48 25.69
C ILE A 11 5.29 18.56 24.84
N LYS A 12 5.92 19.72 24.66
CA LYS A 12 5.44 20.78 23.77
C LYS A 12 5.34 20.31 22.32
N ILE A 13 6.29 19.51 21.82
CA ILE A 13 6.24 18.95 20.46
C ILE A 13 5.00 18.06 20.33
N ILE A 14 4.80 17.12 21.25
CA ILE A 14 3.63 16.22 21.27
C ILE A 14 2.33 17.05 21.36
N ASN A 15 2.30 18.07 22.24
CA ASN A 15 1.13 18.93 22.38
C ASN A 15 0.77 19.64 21.08
N HIS A 16 1.76 20.20 20.37
CA HIS A 16 1.51 20.91 19.11
C HIS A 16 1.12 19.97 17.95
N SER A 17 1.58 18.71 18.00
CA SER A 17 1.31 17.75 16.91
C SER A 17 0.01 16.96 17.08
N PHE A 18 -0.49 16.77 18.32
CA PHE A 18 -1.60 15.84 18.59
C PHE A 18 -2.68 16.39 19.54
N ILE A 19 -2.44 17.48 20.24
CA ILE A 19 -3.40 18.01 21.23
C ILE A 19 -3.96 19.35 20.74
N ASP A 20 -3.14 20.38 20.72
CA ASP A 20 -3.54 21.75 20.36
C ASP A 20 -3.44 22.01 18.84
N LEU A 21 -3.19 20.97 18.01
CA LEU A 21 -3.12 21.08 16.56
C LEU A 21 -4.43 21.61 16.00
N PRO A 22 -4.44 22.77 15.30
CA PRO A 22 -5.66 23.26 14.68
C PRO A 22 -6.09 22.37 13.52
N ALA A 23 -7.32 21.84 13.56
CA ALA A 23 -7.88 20.99 12.52
C ALA A 23 -9.22 21.56 12.05
N PRO A 24 -9.59 21.42 10.76
CA PRO A 24 -10.89 21.84 10.26
C PRO A 24 -12.03 21.13 11.02
N SER A 25 -13.09 21.87 11.34
CA SER A 25 -14.23 21.35 12.13
C SER A 25 -15.10 20.36 11.37
N ASN A 26 -15.00 20.31 10.03
CA ASN A 26 -15.87 19.58 9.11
C ASN A 26 -15.25 18.35 8.46
N ILE A 27 -14.06 17.87 8.90
CA ILE A 27 -13.46 16.68 8.34
C ILE A 27 -14.25 15.42 8.69
N SER A 28 -14.49 14.57 7.67
CA SER A 28 -15.29 13.36 7.78
C SER A 28 -14.45 12.14 8.21
N SER A 29 -15.05 10.95 8.26
CA SER A 29 -14.36 9.68 8.55
C SER A 29 -13.28 9.32 7.53
N TRP A 30 -13.33 9.87 6.31
CA TRP A 30 -12.28 9.70 5.30
C TRP A 30 -10.91 10.26 5.73
N TRP A 31 -10.86 11.15 6.71
CA TRP A 31 -9.61 11.68 7.28
C TRP A 31 -8.97 10.76 8.32
N ASN A 32 -9.70 9.77 8.83
CA ASN A 32 -9.16 8.81 9.80
C ASN A 32 -8.14 7.84 9.18
N PHE A 33 -8.16 7.63 7.85
CA PHE A 33 -7.29 6.63 7.22
C PHE A 33 -5.79 6.92 7.36
N GLY A 34 -5.38 8.18 7.59
CA GLY A 34 -3.99 8.52 7.90
C GLY A 34 -3.53 7.97 9.26
N SER A 35 -4.30 8.19 10.31
CA SER A 35 -4.00 7.66 11.65
C SER A 35 -4.13 6.13 11.69
N LEU A 36 -5.08 5.55 10.96
CA LEU A 36 -5.23 4.10 10.83
C LEU A 36 -4.05 3.45 10.11
N LEU A 37 -3.46 4.10 9.11
CA LEU A 37 -2.22 3.64 8.47
C LEU A 37 -1.04 3.64 9.47
N GLY A 38 -0.94 4.65 10.33
CA GLY A 38 0.04 4.67 11.42
C GLY A 38 -0.14 3.50 12.38
N LEU A 39 -1.38 3.16 12.73
CA LEU A 39 -1.69 1.97 13.53
C LEU A 39 -1.32 0.68 12.80
N CYS A 40 -1.67 0.55 11.51
CA CYS A 40 -1.28 -0.61 10.71
C CYS A 40 0.24 -0.78 10.69
N LEU A 41 1.01 0.30 10.47
CA LEU A 41 2.47 0.25 10.51
C LEU A 41 2.99 -0.22 11.87
N PHE A 42 2.43 0.29 12.96
CA PHE A 42 2.78 -0.15 14.31
C PHE A 42 2.51 -1.64 14.52
N ILE A 43 1.33 -2.14 14.13
CA ILE A 43 0.98 -3.56 14.23
C ILE A 43 1.94 -4.41 13.40
N GLN A 44 2.26 -4.00 12.16
CA GLN A 44 3.16 -4.73 11.29
C GLN A 44 4.59 -4.80 11.85
N ILE A 45 5.12 -3.71 12.38
CA ILE A 45 6.45 -3.69 13.02
C ILE A 45 6.45 -4.59 14.25
N LEU A 46 5.45 -4.46 15.11
CA LEU A 46 5.36 -5.23 16.35
C LEU A 46 5.26 -6.74 16.07
N THR A 47 4.30 -7.14 15.24
CA THR A 47 4.11 -8.55 14.89
C THR A 47 5.31 -9.09 14.11
N GLY A 48 5.89 -8.33 13.20
CA GLY A 48 7.08 -8.70 12.44
C GLY A 48 8.31 -8.92 13.33
N LEU A 49 8.50 -8.09 14.37
CA LEU A 49 9.59 -8.26 15.33
C LEU A 49 9.48 -9.61 16.05
N PHE A 50 8.28 -9.98 16.53
CA PHE A 50 8.07 -11.28 17.19
C PHE A 50 8.22 -12.45 16.22
N LEU A 51 7.76 -12.32 14.97
CA LEU A 51 7.98 -13.36 13.94
C LEU A 51 9.47 -13.56 13.63
N ALA A 52 10.24 -12.48 13.55
CA ALA A 52 11.67 -12.53 13.28
C ALA A 52 12.47 -13.28 14.36
N MET A 53 11.96 -13.38 15.59
CA MET A 53 12.61 -14.15 16.68
C MET A 53 12.62 -15.65 16.42
N HIS A 54 11.72 -16.16 15.59
CA HIS A 54 11.55 -17.59 15.30
C HIS A 54 11.76 -17.96 13.83
N TYR A 55 11.80 -16.96 12.92
CA TYR A 55 11.96 -17.17 11.51
C TYR A 55 13.43 -17.38 11.12
N THR A 56 13.69 -18.28 10.18
CA THR A 56 15.02 -18.51 9.60
C THR A 56 15.00 -18.24 8.08
N SER A 57 15.87 -17.34 7.61
CA SER A 57 15.95 -16.95 6.19
C SER A 57 16.87 -17.89 5.38
N ASP A 58 16.63 -19.20 5.45
CA ASP A 58 17.34 -20.21 4.67
C ASP A 58 16.36 -21.05 3.88
N THR A 59 16.67 -21.36 2.61
CA THR A 59 15.78 -22.08 1.70
C THR A 59 15.37 -23.47 2.21
N SER A 60 16.20 -24.10 3.03
CA SER A 60 15.90 -25.41 3.64
C SER A 60 15.00 -25.34 4.85
N THR A 61 14.94 -24.19 5.54
CA THR A 61 14.26 -24.07 6.84
C THR A 61 13.20 -22.96 6.90
N ALA A 62 13.15 -22.05 5.93
CA ALA A 62 12.21 -20.93 5.96
C ALA A 62 10.75 -21.38 6.07
N PHE A 63 10.31 -22.29 5.22
CA PHE A 63 8.94 -22.80 5.23
C PHE A 63 8.62 -23.54 6.54
N SER A 64 9.52 -24.41 7.01
CA SER A 64 9.34 -25.13 8.26
C SER A 64 9.37 -24.22 9.50
N SER A 65 10.15 -23.12 9.48
CA SER A 65 10.17 -22.13 10.56
C SER A 65 8.83 -21.39 10.69
N VAL A 66 8.19 -21.04 9.57
CA VAL A 66 6.84 -20.45 9.58
C VAL A 66 5.80 -21.45 10.08
N THR A 67 5.92 -22.73 9.67
CA THR A 67 5.08 -23.81 10.17
C THR A 67 5.25 -24.00 11.68
N HIS A 68 6.49 -24.01 12.16
CA HIS A 68 6.83 -24.07 13.60
C HIS A 68 6.20 -22.89 14.37
N ILE A 69 6.30 -21.66 13.86
CA ILE A 69 5.66 -20.49 14.47
C ILE A 69 4.15 -20.73 14.65
N CYS A 70 3.49 -21.24 13.60
CA CYS A 70 2.04 -21.43 13.65
C CYS A 70 1.58 -22.59 14.55
N ARG A 71 2.39 -23.65 14.73
CA ARG A 71 2.00 -24.89 15.42
C ARG A 71 2.53 -24.98 16.83
N ASP A 72 3.78 -24.59 17.06
CA ASP A 72 4.50 -24.91 18.30
C ASP A 72 4.76 -23.68 19.18
N VAL A 73 4.82 -22.47 18.62
CA VAL A 73 5.03 -21.24 19.40
C VAL A 73 3.70 -20.78 19.99
N ASN A 74 3.66 -20.50 21.28
CA ASN A 74 2.46 -20.01 21.96
C ASN A 74 1.92 -18.74 21.29
N TYR A 75 0.67 -18.78 20.82
CA TYR A 75 0.02 -17.72 20.04
C TYR A 75 0.75 -17.31 18.75
N GLY A 76 1.71 -18.12 18.28
CA GLY A 76 2.46 -17.84 17.05
C GLY A 76 1.56 -17.75 15.83
N TRP A 77 0.54 -18.62 15.73
CA TRP A 77 -0.48 -18.56 14.69
C TRP A 77 -1.21 -17.20 14.68
N LEU A 78 -1.55 -16.67 15.85
CA LEU A 78 -2.24 -15.38 15.96
C LEU A 78 -1.36 -14.23 15.45
N ILE A 79 -0.10 -14.19 15.87
CA ILE A 79 0.86 -13.16 15.42
C ILE A 79 1.12 -13.30 13.93
N ARG A 80 1.26 -14.51 13.40
CA ARG A 80 1.44 -14.78 11.97
C ARG A 80 0.26 -14.29 11.14
N TYR A 81 -0.98 -14.58 11.56
CA TYR A 81 -2.17 -14.14 10.84
C TYR A 81 -2.46 -12.64 11.03
N LEU A 82 -2.14 -12.06 12.17
CA LEU A 82 -2.18 -10.60 12.35
C LEU A 82 -1.23 -9.90 11.39
N HIS A 83 -0.03 -10.44 11.19
CA HIS A 83 0.94 -9.88 10.25
C HIS A 83 0.48 -10.02 8.80
N ALA A 84 0.04 -11.21 8.39
CA ALA A 84 -0.39 -11.48 7.02
C ALA A 84 -1.67 -10.69 6.64
N ASN A 85 -2.73 -10.78 7.46
CA ASN A 85 -3.97 -10.04 7.20
C ASN A 85 -3.83 -8.55 7.49
N GLY A 86 -2.94 -8.17 8.41
CA GLY A 86 -2.58 -6.79 8.68
C GLY A 86 -1.98 -6.09 7.46
N ALA A 87 -1.21 -6.79 6.61
CA ALA A 87 -0.74 -6.25 5.34
C ALA A 87 -1.91 -5.92 4.41
N SER A 88 -2.91 -6.79 4.28
CA SER A 88 -4.14 -6.51 3.53
C SER A 88 -4.91 -5.32 4.08
N MET A 89 -5.07 -5.21 5.42
CA MET A 89 -5.71 -4.05 6.05
C MET A 89 -4.93 -2.75 5.81
N PHE A 90 -3.60 -2.83 5.79
CA PHE A 90 -2.74 -1.70 5.45
C PHE A 90 -3.06 -1.18 4.04
N PHE A 91 -3.13 -2.06 3.03
CA PHE A 91 -3.43 -1.67 1.65
C PHE A 91 -4.87 -1.19 1.48
N ILE A 92 -5.85 -1.77 2.17
CA ILE A 92 -7.24 -1.24 2.19
C ILE A 92 -7.23 0.22 2.67
N CYS A 93 -6.63 0.48 3.84
CA CYS A 93 -6.52 1.84 4.37
C CYS A 93 -5.74 2.77 3.43
N LEU A 94 -4.68 2.27 2.79
CA LEU A 94 -3.84 3.04 1.88
C LEU A 94 -4.60 3.46 0.61
N PHE A 95 -5.33 2.54 -0.02
CA PHE A 95 -6.15 2.86 -1.19
C PHE A 95 -7.28 3.84 -0.87
N LEU A 96 -7.93 3.70 0.30
CA LEU A 96 -8.95 4.65 0.75
C LEU A 96 -8.34 6.02 1.08
N HIS A 97 -7.13 6.05 1.65
CA HIS A 97 -6.38 7.28 1.91
C HIS A 97 -6.00 8.02 0.63
N VAL A 98 -5.47 7.31 -0.36
CA VAL A 98 -5.14 7.86 -1.69
C VAL A 98 -6.41 8.31 -2.42
N GLY A 99 -7.45 7.47 -2.44
CA GLY A 99 -8.74 7.78 -3.05
C GLY A 99 -9.37 9.04 -2.47
N ARG A 100 -9.34 9.21 -1.13
CA ARG A 100 -9.74 10.44 -0.46
C ARG A 100 -8.93 11.63 -0.98
N GLY A 101 -7.60 11.48 -1.14
CA GLY A 101 -6.72 12.51 -1.66
C GLY A 101 -7.07 12.94 -3.09
N VAL A 102 -7.45 11.99 -3.94
CA VAL A 102 -7.92 12.26 -5.30
C VAL A 102 -9.30 12.94 -5.29
N TYR A 103 -10.25 12.41 -4.52
CA TYR A 103 -11.62 12.94 -4.48
C TYR A 103 -11.70 14.38 -3.95
N TYR A 104 -10.99 14.67 -2.87
CA TYR A 104 -11.04 15.99 -2.24
C TYR A 104 -9.93 16.95 -2.69
N GLY A 105 -9.11 16.55 -3.66
CA GLY A 105 -8.05 17.38 -4.22
C GLY A 105 -6.89 17.65 -3.26
N SER A 106 -6.64 16.73 -2.30
CA SER A 106 -5.51 16.85 -1.36
C SER A 106 -4.15 16.72 -2.06
N TYR A 107 -4.11 16.18 -3.28
CA TYR A 107 -2.90 16.13 -4.11
C TYR A 107 -2.33 17.52 -4.46
N ASN A 108 -3.10 18.59 -4.30
CA ASN A 108 -2.59 19.96 -4.44
C ASN A 108 -1.65 20.39 -3.30
N MET A 109 -1.53 19.61 -2.23
CA MET A 109 -0.46 19.70 -1.23
C MET A 109 0.75 18.90 -1.75
N ILE A 110 1.52 19.49 -2.68
CA ILE A 110 2.48 18.79 -3.55
C ILE A 110 3.52 18.01 -2.75
N GLU A 111 4.12 18.61 -1.72
CA GLU A 111 5.16 17.99 -0.91
C GLU A 111 4.59 16.78 -0.12
N THR A 112 3.45 16.97 0.52
CA THR A 112 2.75 15.91 1.26
C THR A 112 2.36 14.77 0.34
N TRP A 113 1.80 15.09 -0.84
CA TRP A 113 1.36 14.13 -1.83
C TRP A 113 2.52 13.31 -2.40
N ASN A 114 3.59 13.97 -2.84
CA ASN A 114 4.75 13.30 -3.41
C ASN A 114 5.46 12.41 -2.38
N MET A 115 5.57 12.86 -1.13
CA MET A 115 6.09 12.01 -0.05
C MET A 115 5.19 10.78 0.17
N GLY A 116 3.87 10.94 0.05
CA GLY A 116 2.92 9.83 0.08
C GLY A 116 3.15 8.81 -1.04
N ILE A 117 3.51 9.25 -2.25
CA ILE A 117 3.85 8.36 -3.37
C ILE A 117 5.14 7.58 -3.10
N VAL A 118 6.16 8.23 -2.53
CA VAL A 118 7.38 7.54 -2.09
C VAL A 118 7.06 6.47 -1.05
N LEU A 119 6.19 6.79 -0.08
CA LEU A 119 5.71 5.85 0.93
C LEU A 119 4.93 4.68 0.30
N LEU A 120 4.10 4.93 -0.72
CA LEU A 120 3.37 3.90 -1.44
C LEU A 120 4.34 2.88 -2.06
N PHE A 121 5.36 3.34 -2.77
CA PHE A 121 6.40 2.47 -3.35
C PHE A 121 7.16 1.69 -2.27
N ALA A 122 7.52 2.35 -1.16
CA ALA A 122 8.24 1.70 -0.07
C ALA A 122 7.40 0.60 0.61
N VAL A 123 6.10 0.84 0.83
CA VAL A 123 5.17 -0.15 1.38
C VAL A 123 4.96 -1.31 0.40
N MET A 124 4.80 -1.03 -0.90
CA MET A 124 4.70 -2.07 -1.93
C MET A 124 5.94 -2.96 -1.97
N ALA A 125 7.14 -2.37 -1.96
CA ALA A 125 8.39 -3.10 -1.93
C ALA A 125 8.51 -3.96 -0.66
N THR A 126 8.15 -3.40 0.50
CA THR A 126 8.17 -4.11 1.78
C THR A 126 7.22 -5.31 1.75
N ALA A 127 5.98 -5.13 1.29
CA ALA A 127 4.98 -6.20 1.21
C ALA A 127 5.41 -7.30 0.24
N PHE A 128 5.94 -6.94 -0.92
CA PHE A 128 6.46 -7.90 -1.90
C PHE A 128 7.57 -8.77 -1.31
N MET A 129 8.59 -8.16 -0.70
CA MET A 129 9.67 -8.92 -0.08
C MET A 129 9.17 -9.78 1.08
N GLY A 130 8.20 -9.29 1.87
CA GLY A 130 7.60 -10.05 2.97
C GLY A 130 6.84 -11.29 2.51
N TYR A 131 6.14 -11.20 1.38
CA TYR A 131 5.42 -12.35 0.80
C TYR A 131 6.35 -13.47 0.32
N VAL A 132 7.58 -13.15 -0.01
CA VAL A 132 8.60 -14.15 -0.42
C VAL A 132 9.12 -14.97 0.77
N LEU A 133 9.13 -14.41 1.99
CA LEU A 133 9.79 -15.01 3.16
C LEU A 133 9.26 -16.39 3.58
N PRO A 134 7.95 -16.70 3.51
CA PRO A 134 7.45 -18.04 3.85
C PRO A 134 8.02 -19.16 2.98
N TRP A 135 8.57 -18.85 1.82
CA TRP A 135 9.18 -19.78 0.88
C TRP A 135 8.23 -20.91 0.45
N GLY A 136 6.96 -20.53 0.25
CA GLY A 136 5.97 -21.37 -0.41
C GLY A 136 6.05 -21.26 -1.93
N GLN A 137 5.20 -22.00 -2.64
CA GLN A 137 5.16 -21.99 -4.11
C GLN A 137 4.91 -20.61 -4.69
N MET A 138 3.94 -19.87 -4.16
CA MET A 138 3.67 -18.50 -4.63
C MET A 138 4.75 -17.50 -4.21
N SER A 139 5.41 -17.70 -3.06
CA SER A 139 6.56 -16.92 -2.64
C SER A 139 7.69 -17.00 -3.65
N PHE A 140 8.08 -18.21 -4.03
CA PHE A 140 9.20 -18.49 -4.95
C PHE A 140 8.88 -18.04 -6.38
N TRP A 141 7.74 -18.47 -6.91
CA TRP A 141 7.36 -18.17 -8.30
C TRP A 141 6.97 -16.72 -8.49
N GLY A 142 6.35 -16.10 -7.48
CA GLY A 142 6.09 -14.66 -7.47
C GLY A 142 7.38 -13.84 -7.50
N ALA A 143 8.36 -14.20 -6.68
CA ALA A 143 9.69 -13.58 -6.71
C ALA A 143 10.36 -13.74 -8.09
N THR A 144 10.34 -14.95 -8.65
CA THR A 144 10.95 -15.26 -9.95
C THR A 144 10.34 -14.40 -11.07
N VAL A 145 9.00 -14.35 -11.14
CA VAL A 145 8.30 -13.61 -12.21
C VAL A 145 8.52 -12.10 -12.07
N ILE A 146 8.29 -11.54 -10.88
CA ILE A 146 8.32 -10.07 -10.68
C ILE A 146 9.74 -9.52 -10.82
N THR A 147 10.75 -10.17 -10.26
CA THR A 147 12.12 -9.69 -10.39
C THR A 147 12.65 -9.84 -11.81
N ASN A 148 12.25 -10.92 -12.53
CA ASN A 148 12.61 -11.11 -13.93
C ASN A 148 11.98 -10.06 -14.89
N LEU A 149 10.99 -9.29 -14.45
CA LEU A 149 10.47 -8.16 -15.25
C LEU A 149 11.56 -7.13 -15.56
N LEU A 150 12.53 -6.95 -14.66
CA LEU A 150 13.64 -6.02 -14.86
C LEU A 150 14.56 -6.40 -16.02
N SER A 151 14.57 -7.68 -16.45
CA SER A 151 15.33 -8.09 -17.65
C SER A 151 14.81 -7.48 -18.95
N ALA A 152 13.62 -6.82 -18.92
CA ALA A 152 13.14 -6.03 -20.05
C ALA A 152 13.91 -4.73 -20.29
N ILE A 153 14.69 -4.25 -19.30
CA ILE A 153 15.51 -3.04 -19.44
C ILE A 153 16.66 -3.33 -20.40
N PRO A 154 16.77 -2.58 -21.52
CA PRO A 154 17.82 -2.81 -22.49
C PRO A 154 19.22 -2.70 -21.86
N TYR A 155 20.13 -3.53 -22.34
CA TYR A 155 21.56 -3.61 -21.99
C TYR A 155 21.87 -4.07 -20.56
N ILE A 156 21.20 -3.56 -19.54
CA ILE A 156 21.52 -3.82 -18.12
C ILE A 156 20.56 -4.80 -17.43
N GLY A 157 19.42 -5.11 -18.06
CA GLY A 157 18.31 -5.79 -17.40
C GLY A 157 18.69 -7.17 -16.83
N THR A 158 19.36 -8.01 -17.60
CA THR A 158 19.78 -9.34 -17.15
C THR A 158 20.77 -9.25 -15.97
N THR A 159 21.78 -8.39 -16.10
CA THR A 159 22.76 -8.17 -15.02
C THR A 159 22.09 -7.65 -13.74
N LEU A 160 21.08 -6.77 -13.87
CA LEU A 160 20.32 -6.27 -12.74
C LEU A 160 19.51 -7.37 -12.05
N VAL A 161 18.89 -8.26 -12.83
CA VAL A 161 18.14 -9.41 -12.30
C VAL A 161 19.07 -10.35 -11.53
N GLU A 162 20.20 -10.72 -12.13
CA GLU A 162 21.21 -11.59 -11.49
C GLU A 162 21.80 -10.93 -10.22
N TRP A 163 22.00 -9.63 -10.25
CA TRP A 163 22.44 -8.88 -9.07
C TRP A 163 21.40 -8.93 -7.94
N ILE A 164 20.11 -8.78 -8.24
CA ILE A 164 19.03 -8.88 -7.24
C ILE A 164 18.93 -10.31 -6.70
N TRP A 165 19.01 -11.31 -7.57
CA TRP A 165 18.98 -12.72 -7.15
C TRP A 165 20.21 -13.12 -6.36
N GLY A 166 21.38 -12.52 -6.67
CA GLY A 166 22.67 -12.90 -6.10
C GLY A 166 23.21 -14.20 -6.69
N GLY A 167 22.78 -14.53 -7.90
CA GLY A 167 23.10 -15.72 -8.67
C GLY A 167 22.28 -15.77 -9.95
N PHE A 168 22.20 -16.93 -10.57
CA PHE A 168 21.51 -17.15 -11.86
C PHE A 168 20.02 -17.49 -11.71
N SER A 169 19.55 -17.66 -10.48
CA SER A 169 18.14 -17.96 -10.15
C SER A 169 17.78 -17.41 -8.78
N VAL A 170 16.45 -17.33 -8.50
CA VAL A 170 15.94 -17.08 -7.15
C VAL A 170 16.33 -18.24 -6.25
N ASP A 171 17.10 -17.97 -5.18
CA ASP A 171 17.62 -18.97 -4.26
C ASP A 171 17.96 -18.33 -2.91
N LYS A 172 18.76 -19.00 -2.09
CA LYS A 172 19.20 -18.61 -0.74
C LYS A 172 19.65 -17.14 -0.65
N ALA A 173 20.48 -16.69 -1.60
CA ALA A 173 20.96 -15.31 -1.62
C ALA A 173 19.82 -14.31 -1.79
N THR A 174 18.81 -14.61 -2.60
CA THR A 174 17.62 -13.79 -2.80
C THR A 174 16.81 -13.73 -1.51
N LEU A 175 16.54 -14.89 -0.90
CA LEU A 175 15.74 -14.98 0.33
C LEU A 175 16.38 -14.18 1.48
N THR A 176 17.69 -14.34 1.68
CA THR A 176 18.42 -13.63 2.74
C THR A 176 18.38 -12.12 2.54
N ARG A 177 18.57 -11.63 1.31
CA ARG A 177 18.49 -10.20 0.98
C ARG A 177 17.08 -9.64 1.21
N PHE A 178 16.07 -10.39 0.81
CA PHE A 178 14.67 -9.98 0.98
C PHE A 178 14.28 -9.94 2.45
N PHE A 179 14.78 -10.87 3.27
CA PHE A 179 14.61 -10.78 4.72
C PHE A 179 15.26 -9.52 5.30
N ALA A 180 16.51 -9.23 4.92
CA ALA A 180 17.22 -8.05 5.42
C ALA A 180 16.48 -6.74 5.04
N PHE A 181 16.06 -6.60 3.77
CA PHE A 181 15.32 -5.43 3.32
C PHE A 181 13.90 -5.34 3.90
N HIS A 182 13.17 -6.46 4.00
CA HIS A 182 11.86 -6.48 4.63
C HIS A 182 11.93 -6.07 6.09
N PHE A 183 12.99 -6.45 6.81
CA PHE A 183 13.18 -6.09 8.20
C PHE A 183 13.50 -4.59 8.40
N ILE A 184 14.35 -4.00 7.56
CA ILE A 184 14.79 -2.61 7.73
C ILE A 184 13.81 -1.58 7.17
N LEU A 185 13.12 -1.88 6.06
CA LEU A 185 12.27 -0.92 5.36
C LEU A 185 11.14 -0.33 6.22
N PRO A 186 10.45 -1.06 7.11
CA PRO A 186 9.44 -0.48 7.99
C PRO A 186 9.96 0.66 8.87
N PHE A 187 11.21 0.61 9.30
CA PHE A 187 11.85 1.69 10.07
C PHE A 187 12.16 2.90 9.18
N ILE A 188 12.60 2.67 7.93
CA ILE A 188 12.76 3.74 6.94
C ILE A 188 11.41 4.37 6.62
N ILE A 189 10.37 3.55 6.41
CA ILE A 189 8.98 4.02 6.21
C ILE A 189 8.54 4.88 7.39
N THR A 190 8.82 4.48 8.63
CA THR A 190 8.50 5.28 9.82
C THR A 190 9.15 6.66 9.77
N ALA A 191 10.41 6.75 9.39
CA ALA A 191 11.10 8.04 9.23
C ALA A 191 10.46 8.88 8.10
N LEU A 192 10.12 8.27 6.96
CA LEU A 192 9.44 8.96 5.86
C LEU A 192 8.01 9.40 6.23
N VAL A 193 7.30 8.64 7.07
CA VAL A 193 5.99 9.05 7.62
C VAL A 193 6.13 10.32 8.45
N LEU A 194 7.18 10.45 9.26
CA LEU A 194 7.43 11.69 10.00
C LEU A 194 7.64 12.88 9.06
N VAL A 195 8.37 12.71 7.95
CA VAL A 195 8.53 13.75 6.92
C VAL A 195 7.19 14.09 6.26
N HIS A 196 6.38 13.08 5.94
CA HIS A 196 5.03 13.27 5.37
C HIS A 196 4.13 14.09 6.32
N LEU A 197 4.19 13.81 7.62
CA LEU A 197 3.45 14.55 8.64
C LEU A 197 4.00 15.96 8.84
N LEU A 198 5.32 16.18 8.73
CA LEU A 198 5.90 17.53 8.80
C LEU A 198 5.35 18.42 7.68
N PHE A 199 5.32 17.94 6.44
CA PHE A 199 4.72 18.66 5.32
C PHE A 199 3.22 18.91 5.52
N LEU A 200 2.49 17.91 6.05
CA LEU A 200 1.06 18.08 6.34
C LEU A 200 0.83 19.13 7.44
N HIS A 201 1.65 19.19 8.48
CA HIS A 201 1.48 20.14 9.57
C HIS A 201 1.83 21.58 9.16
N GLU A 202 2.71 21.76 8.18
CA GLU A 202 3.02 23.09 7.63
C GLU A 202 1.82 23.71 6.92
N THR A 203 1.12 22.92 6.09
CA THR A 203 -0.06 23.39 5.33
C THR A 203 -1.36 23.27 6.09
N GLY A 204 -1.45 22.38 7.09
CA GLY A 204 -2.68 21.94 7.73
C GLY A 204 -3.46 20.94 6.86
N SER A 205 -4.45 20.28 7.46
CA SER A 205 -5.31 19.31 6.77
C SER A 205 -6.27 19.99 5.81
N ASN A 206 -6.51 19.40 4.65
CA ASN A 206 -7.61 19.73 3.77
C ASN A 206 -8.96 19.40 4.42
N ASN A 207 -10.06 19.83 3.82
CA ASN A 207 -11.43 19.58 4.29
C ASN A 207 -12.36 19.20 3.12
N PRO A 208 -13.58 18.68 3.37
CA PRO A 208 -14.49 18.20 2.33
C PRO A 208 -14.94 19.27 1.32
N THR A 209 -14.93 20.54 1.68
CA THR A 209 -15.34 21.63 0.77
C THR A 209 -14.22 22.12 -0.12
N GLY A 210 -12.95 21.85 0.25
CA GLY A 210 -11.77 22.39 -0.42
C GLY A 210 -11.53 23.89 -0.22
N LEU A 211 -12.36 24.56 0.60
CA LEU A 211 -12.21 25.98 0.95
C LEU A 211 -11.22 26.14 2.11
N ASN A 212 -10.66 27.35 2.25
CA ASN A 212 -9.82 27.66 3.40
C ASN A 212 -10.63 27.57 4.70
N SER A 213 -10.12 26.82 5.67
CA SER A 213 -10.76 26.57 6.96
C SER A 213 -10.15 27.35 8.13
N ASP A 214 -9.30 28.34 7.88
CA ASP A 214 -8.60 29.08 8.96
C ASP A 214 -9.56 29.79 9.93
N ALA A 215 -10.74 30.18 9.43
CA ALA A 215 -11.76 30.81 10.25
C ALA A 215 -12.58 29.82 11.10
N ASP A 216 -12.48 28.50 10.84
CA ASP A 216 -13.30 27.47 11.50
C ASP A 216 -12.44 26.23 11.80
N LYS A 217 -11.48 26.38 12.70
CA LYS A 217 -10.65 25.29 13.22
C LYS A 217 -10.92 25.02 14.68
N ILE A 218 -10.87 23.74 15.03
CA ILE A 218 -10.97 23.25 16.40
C ILE A 218 -9.66 22.53 16.78
N PRO A 219 -9.32 22.40 18.08
CA PRO A 219 -8.15 21.62 18.48
C PRO A 219 -8.38 20.14 18.15
N PHE A 220 -7.30 19.44 17.78
CA PHE A 220 -7.37 18.03 17.45
C PHE A 220 -7.89 17.18 18.62
N HIS A 221 -7.38 17.42 19.82
CA HIS A 221 -7.91 16.80 21.04
C HIS A 221 -8.91 17.74 21.73
N PRO A 222 -10.10 17.25 22.13
CA PRO A 222 -10.53 15.83 22.17
C PRO A 222 -11.25 15.33 20.91
N TYR A 223 -11.61 16.19 19.98
CA TYR A 223 -12.57 15.85 18.91
C TYR A 223 -12.06 14.75 17.99
N TYR A 224 -10.89 14.94 17.38
CA TYR A 224 -10.35 13.98 16.42
C TYR A 224 -9.58 12.83 17.06
N THR A 225 -9.09 12.99 18.28
CA THR A 225 -8.58 11.86 19.06
C THR A 225 -9.66 10.84 19.38
N ILE A 226 -10.87 11.29 19.76
CA ILE A 226 -12.00 10.39 20.01
C ILE A 226 -12.50 9.76 18.71
N LYS A 227 -12.56 10.54 17.63
CA LYS A 227 -12.96 10.05 16.32
C LYS A 227 -11.97 9.01 15.77
N ASP A 228 -10.67 9.24 15.93
CA ASP A 228 -9.64 8.27 15.56
C ASP A 228 -9.72 7.00 16.42
N PHE A 229 -10.01 7.14 17.72
CA PHE A 229 -10.21 5.97 18.58
C PHE A 229 -11.39 5.10 18.11
N LEU A 230 -12.49 5.69 17.68
CA LEU A 230 -13.59 4.94 17.06
C LEU A 230 -13.13 4.24 15.77
N GLY A 231 -12.36 4.91 14.91
CA GLY A 231 -11.77 4.30 13.71
C GLY A 231 -10.87 3.11 14.05
N VAL A 232 -10.05 3.24 15.09
CA VAL A 232 -9.20 2.16 15.62
C VAL A 232 -10.03 0.95 16.04
N LEU A 233 -11.12 1.15 16.77
CA LEU A 233 -12.00 0.05 17.19
C LEU A 233 -12.60 -0.68 15.99
N VAL A 234 -13.07 0.05 14.99
CA VAL A 234 -13.65 -0.53 13.76
C VAL A 234 -12.57 -1.33 13.00
N LEU A 235 -11.38 -0.76 12.80
CA LEU A 235 -10.28 -1.44 12.10
C LEU A 235 -9.84 -2.71 12.84
N LEU A 236 -9.62 -2.63 14.15
CA LEU A 236 -9.21 -3.79 14.94
C LEU A 236 -10.29 -4.88 14.94
N THR A 237 -11.57 -4.50 15.01
CA THR A 237 -12.68 -5.46 14.91
C THR A 237 -12.66 -6.18 13.56
N ALA A 238 -12.52 -5.44 12.46
CA ALA A 238 -12.46 -6.01 11.11
C ALA A 238 -11.24 -6.93 10.95
N LEU A 239 -10.06 -6.49 11.42
CA LEU A 239 -8.84 -7.30 11.40
C LEU A 239 -8.99 -8.58 12.22
N MET A 240 -9.56 -8.49 13.43
CA MET A 240 -9.76 -9.67 14.28
C MET A 240 -10.79 -10.65 13.71
N ILE A 241 -11.83 -10.16 13.01
CA ILE A 241 -12.76 -11.04 12.28
C ILE A 241 -12.01 -11.83 11.21
N LEU A 242 -11.15 -11.17 10.41
CA LEU A 242 -10.33 -11.87 9.41
C LEU A 242 -9.42 -12.91 10.09
N VAL A 243 -8.66 -12.50 11.09
CA VAL A 243 -7.63 -13.34 11.73
C VAL A 243 -8.23 -14.55 12.44
N LEU A 244 -9.39 -14.41 13.11
CA LEU A 244 -9.98 -15.47 13.93
C LEU A 244 -10.93 -16.38 13.16
N PHE A 245 -11.61 -15.88 12.13
CA PHE A 245 -12.66 -16.62 11.43
C PHE A 245 -12.38 -16.88 9.96
N PHE A 246 -11.57 -16.06 9.31
CA PHE A 246 -11.28 -16.15 7.88
C PHE A 246 -9.80 -15.88 7.56
N PRO A 247 -8.84 -16.54 8.25
CA PRO A 247 -7.42 -16.17 8.19
C PRO A 247 -6.80 -16.32 6.79
N ASP A 248 -7.34 -17.19 5.95
CA ASP A 248 -6.76 -17.57 4.65
C ASP A 248 -7.51 -16.98 3.44
N ILE A 249 -8.64 -16.26 3.67
CA ILE A 249 -9.51 -15.80 2.58
C ILE A 249 -8.84 -14.81 1.61
N LEU A 250 -7.85 -14.06 2.10
CA LEU A 250 -7.09 -13.09 1.30
C LEU A 250 -5.75 -13.63 0.79
N GLY A 251 -5.38 -14.86 1.17
CA GLY A 251 -4.15 -15.52 0.74
C GLY A 251 -4.35 -16.42 -0.47
N ASP A 252 -3.25 -17.03 -0.92
CA ASP A 252 -3.26 -18.03 -1.99
C ASP A 252 -2.98 -19.42 -1.41
N PRO A 253 -3.81 -20.45 -1.70
CA PRO A 253 -3.65 -21.79 -1.16
C PRO A 253 -2.34 -22.47 -1.60
N ASP A 254 -1.82 -22.17 -2.79
CA ASP A 254 -0.56 -22.76 -3.28
C ASP A 254 0.64 -22.35 -2.41
N ASN A 255 0.53 -21.24 -1.66
CA ASN A 255 1.60 -20.79 -0.76
C ASN A 255 1.68 -21.60 0.55
N TYR A 256 0.77 -22.55 0.79
CA TYR A 256 0.85 -23.55 1.87
C TYR A 256 1.61 -24.84 1.46
N THR A 257 2.11 -24.86 0.21
CA THR A 257 3.02 -25.92 -0.27
C THR A 257 4.44 -25.38 -0.31
N PRO A 258 5.46 -26.15 0.17
CA PRO A 258 6.86 -25.72 0.09
C PRO A 258 7.29 -25.39 -1.34
N ALA A 259 8.15 -24.39 -1.51
CA ALA A 259 8.68 -24.00 -2.80
C ALA A 259 9.36 -25.17 -3.53
N ASN A 260 8.94 -25.42 -4.77
CA ASN A 260 9.55 -26.40 -5.66
C ASN A 260 9.91 -25.72 -6.99
N PRO A 261 11.21 -25.49 -7.27
CA PRO A 261 11.66 -24.85 -8.51
C PRO A 261 11.41 -25.69 -9.76
N LEU A 262 11.14 -26.99 -9.60
CA LEU A 262 10.90 -27.92 -10.72
C LEU A 262 9.42 -28.07 -11.07
N ASN A 263 8.52 -27.50 -10.28
CA ASN A 263 7.08 -27.59 -10.49
C ASN A 263 6.43 -26.19 -10.44
N THR A 264 6.11 -25.64 -11.61
CA THR A 264 5.47 -24.33 -11.75
C THR A 264 3.97 -24.43 -11.48
N PRO A 265 3.39 -23.63 -10.55
CA PRO A 265 1.95 -23.56 -10.36
C PRO A 265 1.24 -23.10 -11.63
N PRO A 266 0.01 -23.60 -11.90
CA PRO A 266 -0.73 -23.23 -13.11
C PRO A 266 -1.07 -21.73 -13.18
N HIS A 267 -1.26 -21.08 -12.06
CA HIS A 267 -1.66 -19.69 -11.97
C HIS A 267 -0.77 -18.90 -10.99
N ILE A 268 0.33 -18.35 -11.49
CA ILE A 268 1.17 -17.44 -10.69
C ILE A 268 0.55 -16.06 -10.73
N LYS A 269 0.11 -15.57 -9.55
CA LYS A 269 -0.44 -14.22 -9.38
C LYS A 269 0.12 -13.58 -8.11
N PRO A 270 0.31 -12.26 -8.08
CA PRO A 270 0.66 -11.54 -6.86
C PRO A 270 -0.54 -11.45 -5.90
N GLU A 271 -0.29 -10.95 -4.69
CA GLU A 271 -1.33 -10.60 -3.73
C GLU A 271 -2.34 -9.61 -4.32
N TRP A 272 -3.60 -9.65 -3.82
CA TRP A 272 -4.74 -8.93 -4.39
C TRP A 272 -4.50 -7.43 -4.58
N TYR A 273 -3.74 -6.80 -3.68
CA TYR A 273 -3.45 -5.36 -3.74
C TYR A 273 -2.47 -4.94 -4.85
N PHE A 274 -1.84 -5.89 -5.53
CA PHE A 274 -1.02 -5.65 -6.72
C PHE A 274 -1.73 -6.00 -8.03
N LEU A 275 -2.88 -6.67 -7.96
CA LEU A 275 -3.52 -7.25 -9.15
C LEU A 275 -3.92 -6.20 -10.19
N PHE A 276 -4.34 -5.00 -9.79
CA PHE A 276 -4.68 -3.93 -10.75
C PHE A 276 -3.48 -3.56 -11.63
N ALA A 277 -2.31 -3.36 -11.03
CA ALA A 277 -1.08 -3.04 -11.75
C ALA A 277 -0.57 -4.24 -12.56
N TYR A 278 -0.75 -5.46 -12.04
CA TYR A 278 -0.44 -6.70 -12.74
C TYR A 278 -1.34 -6.92 -13.96
N ALA A 279 -2.62 -6.56 -13.91
CA ALA A 279 -3.52 -6.57 -15.05
C ALA A 279 -3.03 -5.60 -16.15
N ILE A 280 -2.65 -4.38 -15.79
CA ILE A 280 -2.10 -3.38 -16.70
C ILE A 280 -0.81 -3.90 -17.37
N LEU A 281 0.10 -4.50 -16.60
CA LEU A 281 1.32 -5.13 -17.13
C LEU A 281 0.99 -6.17 -18.20
N ARG A 282 0.05 -7.09 -17.90
CA ARG A 282 -0.29 -8.20 -18.80
C ARG A 282 -1.11 -7.78 -20.03
N SER A 283 -1.74 -6.61 -20.00
CA SER A 283 -2.54 -6.10 -21.12
C SER A 283 -1.72 -5.69 -22.34
N ILE A 284 -0.41 -5.47 -22.16
CA ILE A 284 0.51 -5.03 -23.21
C ILE A 284 1.36 -6.23 -23.66
N PRO A 285 1.31 -6.64 -24.95
CA PRO A 285 2.00 -7.83 -25.44
C PRO A 285 3.52 -7.64 -25.65
N ASN A 286 4.08 -6.56 -25.14
CA ASN A 286 5.52 -6.29 -25.14
C ASN A 286 6.02 -6.20 -23.70
N LYS A 287 7.07 -6.96 -23.34
CA LYS A 287 7.58 -7.05 -21.97
C LYS A 287 8.00 -5.68 -21.41
N LEU A 288 8.78 -4.90 -22.16
CA LEU A 288 9.22 -3.58 -21.73
C LEU A 288 8.03 -2.61 -21.61
N GLY A 289 7.13 -2.62 -22.59
CA GLY A 289 5.92 -1.78 -22.56
C GLY A 289 5.03 -2.11 -21.36
N GLY A 290 4.86 -3.39 -21.02
CA GLY A 290 4.10 -3.82 -19.86
C GLY A 290 4.74 -3.36 -18.54
N VAL A 291 6.06 -3.48 -18.41
CA VAL A 291 6.80 -3.01 -17.22
C VAL A 291 6.69 -1.50 -17.05
N LEU A 292 6.84 -0.75 -18.15
CA LEU A 292 6.66 0.70 -18.12
C LEU A 292 5.24 1.09 -17.73
N ALA A 293 4.23 0.42 -18.27
CA ALA A 293 2.84 0.69 -17.93
C ALA A 293 2.52 0.39 -16.46
N LEU A 294 3.09 -0.70 -15.90
CA LEU A 294 2.97 -1.01 -14.47
C LEU A 294 3.55 0.12 -13.62
N ILE A 295 4.75 0.58 -13.91
CA ILE A 295 5.39 1.67 -13.16
C ILE A 295 4.60 2.96 -13.32
N LEU A 296 4.19 3.29 -14.55
CA LEU A 296 3.41 4.49 -14.84
C LEU A 296 2.04 4.47 -14.19
N SER A 297 1.42 3.30 -13.99
CA SER A 297 0.13 3.20 -13.28
C SER A 297 0.17 3.72 -11.85
N ILE A 298 1.34 3.73 -11.23
CA ILE A 298 1.55 4.29 -9.89
C ILE A 298 2.11 5.72 -10.01
N LEU A 299 3.11 5.95 -10.85
CA LEU A 299 3.73 7.25 -11.01
C LEU A 299 2.78 8.33 -11.56
N ILE A 300 1.71 7.94 -12.23
CA ILE A 300 0.68 8.88 -12.72
C ILE A 300 0.05 9.70 -11.57
N LEU A 301 0.06 9.18 -10.35
CA LEU A 301 -0.39 9.92 -9.17
C LEU A 301 0.46 11.19 -8.94
N ALA A 302 1.75 11.16 -9.28
CA ALA A 302 2.63 12.33 -9.18
C ALA A 302 2.29 13.40 -10.22
N ALA A 303 1.64 13.03 -11.32
CA ALA A 303 1.17 13.97 -12.34
C ALA A 303 -0.15 14.67 -11.97
N MET A 304 -0.93 14.11 -11.03
CA MET A 304 -2.25 14.64 -10.66
C MET A 304 -2.27 16.15 -10.34
N PRO A 305 -1.33 16.71 -9.56
CA PRO A 305 -1.32 18.15 -9.29
C PRO A 305 -1.19 19.01 -10.56
N TYR A 306 -0.41 18.52 -11.55
CA TYR A 306 -0.16 19.21 -12.81
C TYR A 306 -1.29 19.04 -13.83
N LEU A 307 -2.12 18.01 -13.66
CA LEU A 307 -3.30 17.74 -14.46
C LEU A 307 -4.55 18.44 -13.92
N HIS A 308 -4.43 19.17 -12.82
CA HIS A 308 -5.55 19.88 -12.19
C HIS A 308 -5.86 21.18 -12.94
N THR A 309 -6.99 21.24 -13.62
CA THR A 309 -7.41 22.36 -14.48
C THR A 309 -8.49 23.24 -13.85
N SER A 310 -9.14 22.76 -12.78
CA SER A 310 -10.27 23.42 -12.14
C SER A 310 -9.84 24.50 -11.14
N LYS A 311 -10.66 25.54 -10.99
CA LYS A 311 -10.55 26.50 -9.88
C LYS A 311 -11.01 25.90 -8.54
N GLN A 312 -11.78 24.82 -8.55
CA GLN A 312 -12.28 24.12 -7.36
C GLN A 312 -11.35 22.96 -7.00
N ARG A 313 -10.92 22.91 -5.77
CA ARG A 313 -9.93 21.96 -5.28
C ARG A 313 -10.41 20.49 -5.31
N GLY A 314 -11.61 20.24 -4.74
CA GLY A 314 -12.19 18.91 -4.66
C GLY A 314 -13.26 18.65 -5.71
N LEU A 315 -13.78 17.41 -5.72
CA LEU A 315 -14.83 16.99 -6.65
C LEU A 315 -16.25 17.28 -6.14
N THR A 316 -16.41 17.73 -4.91
CA THR A 316 -17.73 17.93 -4.25
C THR A 316 -18.67 18.81 -5.09
N PHE A 317 -18.15 19.83 -5.77
CA PHE A 317 -18.91 20.76 -6.61
C PHE A 317 -18.64 20.57 -8.11
N ARG A 318 -18.07 19.43 -8.52
CA ARG A 318 -17.71 19.11 -9.89
C ARG A 318 -18.37 17.79 -10.32
N PRO A 319 -19.66 17.75 -10.63
CA PRO A 319 -20.43 16.52 -10.78
C PRO A 319 -19.91 15.63 -11.94
N ILE A 320 -19.43 16.18 -13.04
CA ILE A 320 -18.88 15.42 -14.15
C ILE A 320 -17.57 14.74 -13.73
N THR A 321 -16.64 15.47 -13.14
CA THR A 321 -15.37 14.90 -12.66
C THR A 321 -15.60 13.91 -11.51
N GLN A 322 -16.61 14.14 -10.65
CA GLN A 322 -17.03 13.20 -9.62
C GLN A 322 -17.50 11.87 -10.24
N THR A 323 -18.29 11.92 -11.32
CA THR A 323 -18.71 10.73 -12.05
C THR A 323 -17.48 9.99 -12.64
N MET A 324 -16.51 10.73 -13.23
CA MET A 324 -15.27 10.12 -13.74
C MET A 324 -14.46 9.44 -12.62
N TYR A 325 -14.42 10.03 -11.43
CA TYR A 325 -13.78 9.40 -10.28
C TYR A 325 -14.41 8.05 -9.91
N TRP A 326 -15.75 7.97 -9.88
CA TRP A 326 -16.42 6.71 -9.56
C TRP A 326 -16.29 5.67 -10.67
N ILE A 327 -16.22 6.10 -11.92
CA ILE A 327 -15.86 5.22 -13.05
C ILE A 327 -14.43 4.70 -12.87
N LEU A 328 -13.48 5.53 -12.45
CA LEU A 328 -12.11 5.12 -12.15
C LEU A 328 -12.06 4.09 -11.01
N VAL A 329 -12.86 4.28 -9.94
CA VAL A 329 -12.97 3.30 -8.85
C VAL A 329 -13.50 1.96 -9.36
N ALA A 330 -14.56 1.98 -10.18
CA ALA A 330 -15.10 0.76 -10.80
C ALA A 330 -14.06 0.09 -11.71
N ASP A 331 -13.34 0.86 -12.50
CA ASP A 331 -12.28 0.36 -13.39
C ASP A 331 -11.13 -0.30 -12.62
N LEU A 332 -10.69 0.29 -11.49
CA LEU A 332 -9.70 -0.30 -10.60
C LEU A 332 -10.17 -1.64 -10.02
N LEU A 333 -11.45 -1.78 -9.68
CA LEU A 333 -12.02 -3.06 -9.22
C LEU A 333 -12.03 -4.09 -10.35
N ILE A 334 -12.38 -3.68 -11.59
CA ILE A 334 -12.31 -4.54 -12.77
C ILE A 334 -10.86 -4.98 -13.02
N LEU A 335 -9.89 -4.07 -12.99
CA LEU A 335 -8.47 -4.39 -13.16
C LEU A 335 -7.98 -5.34 -12.06
N THR A 336 -8.39 -5.15 -10.81
CA THR A 336 -8.06 -6.05 -9.71
C THR A 336 -8.61 -7.45 -9.96
N TRP A 337 -9.86 -7.57 -10.38
CA TRP A 337 -10.47 -8.84 -10.74
C TRP A 337 -9.74 -9.51 -11.91
N ILE A 338 -9.51 -8.77 -13.01
CA ILE A 338 -8.79 -9.27 -14.19
C ILE A 338 -7.36 -9.70 -13.85
N GLY A 339 -6.68 -9.00 -12.95
CA GLY A 339 -5.33 -9.37 -12.50
C GLY A 339 -5.25 -10.79 -11.93
N GLY A 340 -6.34 -11.27 -11.33
CA GLY A 340 -6.47 -12.64 -10.81
C GLY A 340 -6.96 -13.68 -11.81
N GLN A 341 -7.35 -13.29 -13.03
CA GLN A 341 -7.89 -14.22 -14.05
C GLN A 341 -6.79 -14.79 -14.95
N PRO A 342 -7.01 -15.95 -15.59
CA PRO A 342 -6.11 -16.50 -16.60
C PRO A 342 -5.98 -15.57 -17.82
N VAL A 343 -4.85 -15.70 -18.56
CA VAL A 343 -4.54 -14.87 -19.74
C VAL A 343 -5.18 -15.49 -20.98
N GLU A 344 -6.50 -15.44 -21.05
CA GLU A 344 -7.30 -16.00 -22.14
C GLU A 344 -8.53 -15.14 -22.46
N TYR A 345 -9.21 -15.43 -23.56
CA TYR A 345 -10.46 -14.76 -23.89
C TYR A 345 -11.56 -15.15 -22.90
N PRO A 346 -12.40 -14.22 -22.40
CA PRO A 346 -12.49 -12.79 -22.76
C PRO A 346 -11.60 -11.86 -21.91
N PHE A 347 -10.87 -12.36 -20.91
CA PHE A 347 -10.16 -11.57 -19.89
C PHE A 347 -9.06 -10.68 -20.47
N ILE A 348 -8.38 -11.11 -21.55
CA ILE A 348 -7.36 -10.30 -22.23
C ILE A 348 -7.95 -8.99 -22.75
N ILE A 349 -9.09 -9.06 -23.47
CA ILE A 349 -9.71 -7.88 -24.07
C ILE A 349 -10.27 -6.95 -22.99
N ILE A 350 -10.91 -7.51 -21.96
CA ILE A 350 -11.41 -6.70 -20.82
C ILE A 350 -10.25 -5.97 -20.15
N GLY A 351 -9.12 -6.66 -19.90
CA GLY A 351 -7.94 -6.07 -19.30
C GLY A 351 -7.32 -4.94 -20.16
N GLN A 352 -7.28 -5.11 -21.48
CA GLN A 352 -6.79 -4.08 -22.40
C GLN A 352 -7.68 -2.84 -22.38
N ILE A 353 -9.01 -3.01 -22.47
CA ILE A 353 -9.97 -1.89 -22.43
C ILE A 353 -9.88 -1.16 -21.07
N ALA A 354 -9.88 -1.89 -19.97
CA ALA A 354 -9.77 -1.31 -18.64
C ALA A 354 -8.43 -0.58 -18.45
N SER A 355 -7.31 -1.14 -18.93
CA SER A 355 -6.00 -0.46 -18.85
C SER A 355 -5.97 0.84 -19.63
N ILE A 356 -6.57 0.90 -20.82
CA ILE A 356 -6.71 2.13 -21.60
C ILE A 356 -7.62 3.12 -20.85
N ALA A 357 -8.75 2.65 -20.33
CA ALA A 357 -9.69 3.47 -19.57
C ALA A 357 -9.04 4.11 -18.33
N TYR A 358 -8.23 3.34 -17.58
CA TYR A 358 -7.49 3.81 -16.42
C TYR A 358 -6.66 5.07 -16.74
N PHE A 359 -5.79 5.00 -17.76
CA PHE A 359 -4.95 6.14 -18.16
C PHE A 359 -5.77 7.26 -18.77
N ALA A 360 -6.74 6.95 -19.63
CA ALA A 360 -7.58 7.95 -20.29
C ALA A 360 -8.40 8.76 -19.29
N ILE A 361 -8.97 8.13 -18.26
CA ILE A 361 -9.74 8.83 -17.23
C ILE A 361 -8.86 9.84 -16.50
N ILE A 362 -7.67 9.46 -16.09
CA ILE A 362 -6.79 10.31 -15.29
C ILE A 362 -6.17 11.41 -16.14
N VAL A 363 -5.66 11.09 -17.35
CA VAL A 363 -4.85 12.04 -18.16
C VAL A 363 -5.70 12.90 -19.07
N ILE A 364 -6.87 12.42 -19.51
CA ILE A 364 -7.70 13.08 -20.52
C ILE A 364 -9.03 13.54 -19.93
N PHE A 365 -9.84 12.62 -19.43
CA PHE A 365 -11.23 12.94 -19.09
C PHE A 365 -11.36 13.78 -17.82
N MET A 366 -10.62 13.50 -16.76
CA MET A 366 -10.65 14.30 -15.54
C MET A 366 -10.14 15.74 -15.76
N PRO A 367 -9.02 15.98 -16.50
CA PRO A 367 -8.57 17.34 -16.86
C PRO A 367 -9.54 18.11 -17.75
N ILE A 368 -10.16 17.44 -18.75
CA ILE A 368 -11.13 18.11 -19.63
C ILE A 368 -12.42 18.48 -18.89
N ALA A 369 -12.85 17.64 -17.96
CA ALA A 369 -14.05 17.88 -17.15
C ALA A 369 -13.80 18.85 -15.98
N GLY A 370 -12.56 19.27 -15.77
CA GLY A 370 -12.09 20.12 -14.69
C GLY A 370 -12.41 21.59 -14.74
#